data_a01f626129d52ee0be045506c802d905
#
_entry.id   a01f626129d52ee0be045506c802d905
#
_cell.length_a   1.000
_cell.length_b   1.000
_cell.length_c   1.000
_cell.angle_alpha   90.00
_cell.angle_beta   90.00
_cell.angle_gamma   90.00
#
_symmetry.space_group_name_H-M   'P 1'
#
loop_
_entity.id
_entity.type
_entity.pdbx_description
1 polymer ?
#
loop_
_entity_poly.entity_id
_entity_poly.type
_entity_poly.pdbx_seq_one_letter_code
_entity_poly.pdbx_strand_id
1 'polypeptide(L)'
;MKTLSKITIIVLAIALLSCASHSKSSATVAEVDALQKLVAEKTFIIKANWAMPMATGSLNRIANTGLIPPGSTANRIDITGNGSYLRVLGDSVAADLPYFGERQMGGGYTNDTGIKFEGVPQELTFIPDDKSKGYTVNFNISKGTETYQVSAKLFPNRTSLINIISSQRTSIRYDGRVDKYTREE
;
A
#
# COMPACT_ATOMS: atom_id res chain seq x y z
N MET A 1 -36.12 32.48 -36.19
CA MET A 1 -35.04 31.46 -36.34
C MET A 1 -33.70 31.89 -35.70
N LYS A 2 -33.23 33.15 -35.85
CA LYS A 2 -31.93 33.59 -35.28
C LYS A 2 -31.89 33.67 -33.75
N THR A 3 -33.00 33.89 -33.07
CA THR A 3 -33.08 33.94 -31.59
C THR A 3 -33.05 32.55 -30.98
N LEU A 4 -33.70 31.55 -31.60
CA LEU A 4 -33.72 30.17 -31.13
C LEU A 4 -32.29 29.55 -31.17
N SER A 5 -31.56 29.83 -32.26
CA SER A 5 -30.15 29.38 -32.41
C SER A 5 -29.23 29.96 -31.34
N LYS A 6 -29.41 31.19 -30.94
CA LYS A 6 -28.61 31.82 -29.87
C LYS A 6 -28.89 31.21 -28.49
N ILE A 7 -30.15 30.89 -28.20
CA ILE A 7 -30.54 30.23 -26.93
C ILE A 7 -29.92 28.81 -26.86
N THR A 8 -29.95 28.05 -27.97
CA THR A 8 -29.37 26.73 -28.02
C THR A 8 -27.85 26.73 -27.78
N ILE A 9 -27.15 27.73 -28.32
CA ILE A 9 -25.68 27.87 -28.11
C ILE A 9 -25.38 28.24 -26.65
N ILE A 10 -26.19 29.10 -26.01
CA ILE A 10 -25.99 29.46 -24.59
C ILE A 10 -26.23 28.27 -23.67
N VAL A 11 -27.28 27.49 -23.90
CA VAL A 11 -27.56 26.26 -23.13
C VAL A 11 -26.45 25.22 -23.30
N LEU A 12 -25.91 25.05 -24.50
CA LEU A 12 -24.79 24.13 -24.76
C LEU A 12 -23.51 24.62 -24.07
N ALA A 13 -23.25 25.92 -24.03
CA ALA A 13 -22.08 26.50 -23.35
C ALA A 13 -22.16 26.34 -21.82
N ILE A 14 -23.36 26.44 -21.22
CA ILE A 14 -23.58 26.22 -19.78
C ILE A 14 -23.40 24.74 -19.42
N ALA A 15 -23.78 23.79 -20.29
CA ALA A 15 -23.59 22.36 -20.08
C ALA A 15 -22.10 21.94 -20.08
N LEU A 16 -21.23 22.68 -20.76
CA LEU A 16 -19.78 22.42 -20.78
C LEU A 16 -19.03 22.92 -19.54
N LEU A 17 -19.64 23.79 -18.71
CA LEU A 17 -19.05 24.29 -17.46
C LEU A 17 -19.30 23.36 -16.27
N SER A 18 -20.05 22.27 -16.43
CA SER A 18 -20.34 21.28 -15.39
C SER A 18 -19.20 20.25 -15.22
N CYS A 19 -17.97 20.58 -15.56
CA CYS A 19 -16.84 19.69 -15.37
C CYS A 19 -16.13 19.97 -14.06
N ALA A 20 -16.24 18.99 -13.16
CA ALA A 20 -15.22 18.55 -12.20
C ALA A 20 -14.87 19.50 -11.08
N SER A 21 -15.72 19.64 -10.09
CA SER A 21 -15.17 19.72 -8.74
C SER A 21 -14.68 18.33 -8.32
N HIS A 22 -13.48 17.99 -8.72
CA HIS A 22 -12.73 16.94 -8.07
C HIS A 22 -12.40 17.46 -6.67
N SER A 23 -13.28 17.21 -5.69
CA SER A 23 -13.00 17.50 -4.30
C SER A 23 -11.78 16.66 -3.93
N LYS A 24 -10.60 17.29 -3.97
CA LYS A 24 -9.46 16.78 -3.19
C LYS A 24 -10.00 16.76 -1.77
N SER A 25 -10.31 15.56 -1.26
CA SER A 25 -10.58 15.37 0.16
C SER A 25 -9.30 15.83 0.88
N SER A 26 -9.29 17.09 1.29
CA SER A 26 -8.21 17.62 2.11
C SER A 26 -8.35 16.92 3.46
N ALA A 27 -7.28 16.28 3.91
CA ALA A 27 -7.25 15.68 5.23
C ALA A 27 -7.63 16.73 6.29
N THR A 28 -8.44 16.35 7.24
CA THR A 28 -8.80 17.22 8.35
C THR A 28 -7.61 17.41 9.28
N VAL A 29 -7.54 18.52 10.00
CA VAL A 29 -6.48 18.76 11.00
C VAL A 29 -6.43 17.63 12.02
N ALA A 30 -7.58 17.13 12.48
CA ALA A 30 -7.66 16.02 13.44
C ALA A 30 -7.05 14.70 12.89
N GLU A 31 -7.23 14.40 11.60
CA GLU A 31 -6.62 13.21 10.97
C GLU A 31 -5.09 13.36 10.86
N VAL A 32 -4.62 14.55 10.52
CA VAL A 32 -3.18 14.85 10.44
C VAL A 32 -2.53 14.71 11.82
N ASP A 33 -3.12 15.32 12.86
CA ASP A 33 -2.62 15.26 14.23
C ASP A 33 -2.62 13.82 14.77
N ALA A 34 -3.67 13.05 14.49
CA ALA A 34 -3.77 11.64 14.87
C ALA A 34 -2.69 10.78 14.20
N LEU A 35 -2.39 11.03 12.92
CA LEU A 35 -1.30 10.33 12.23
C LEU A 35 0.06 10.75 12.79
N GLN A 36 0.29 12.04 13.01
CA GLN A 36 1.53 12.56 13.57
C GLN A 36 1.82 11.93 14.93
N LYS A 37 0.83 11.86 15.82
CA LYS A 37 0.94 11.21 17.12
C LYS A 37 1.30 9.73 16.99
N LEU A 38 0.61 9.02 16.09
CA LEU A 38 0.85 7.60 15.84
C LEU A 38 2.29 7.33 15.37
N VAL A 39 2.80 8.15 14.46
CA VAL A 39 4.17 8.02 13.95
C VAL A 39 5.20 8.41 15.01
N ALA A 40 4.93 9.45 15.82
CA ALA A 40 5.81 9.86 16.91
C ALA A 40 5.94 8.79 18.01
N GLU A 41 4.87 8.04 18.30
CA GLU A 41 4.88 6.93 19.26
C GLU A 41 5.67 5.71 18.71
N LYS A 42 5.94 5.63 17.41
CA LYS A 42 6.60 4.48 16.74
C LYS A 42 5.99 3.13 17.14
N THR A 43 4.68 3.08 17.36
CA THR A 43 3.97 1.88 17.84
C THR A 43 2.70 1.71 17.02
N PHE A 44 2.85 1.13 15.84
CA PHE A 44 1.74 0.96 14.91
C PHE A 44 1.86 -0.32 14.07
N ILE A 45 0.72 -0.72 13.52
CA ILE A 45 0.59 -1.84 12.61
C ILE A 45 -0.12 -1.39 11.34
N ILE A 46 0.38 -1.81 10.19
CA ILE A 46 -0.30 -1.69 8.91
C ILE A 46 -0.89 -3.06 8.60
N LYS A 47 -2.22 -3.17 8.58
CA LYS A 47 -2.92 -4.37 8.14
C LYS A 47 -3.10 -4.29 6.63
N ALA A 48 -2.49 -5.22 5.90
CA ALA A 48 -2.56 -5.26 4.44
C ALA A 48 -3.85 -5.95 3.99
N ASN A 49 -4.59 -5.32 3.09
CA ASN A 49 -5.84 -5.83 2.54
C ASN A 49 -5.71 -6.27 1.09
N TRP A 50 -4.80 -5.66 0.35
CA TRP A 50 -4.54 -5.98 -1.05
C TRP A 50 -3.06 -6.15 -1.32
N ALA A 51 -2.72 -7.20 -2.04
CA ALA A 51 -1.40 -7.39 -2.62
C ALA A 51 -1.44 -7.00 -4.11
N MET A 52 -0.46 -6.20 -4.55
CA MET A 52 -0.32 -5.72 -5.91
C MET A 52 1.02 -6.17 -6.48
N PRO A 53 1.13 -7.41 -6.93
CA PRO A 53 2.32 -7.91 -7.58
C PRO A 53 2.52 -7.28 -8.97
N MET A 54 3.73 -7.37 -9.48
CA MET A 54 3.96 -7.12 -10.90
C MET A 54 3.28 -8.23 -11.72
N ALA A 55 2.42 -7.85 -12.67
CA ALA A 55 1.75 -8.81 -13.53
C ALA A 55 2.79 -9.51 -14.43
N THR A 56 2.93 -10.82 -14.28
CA THR A 56 3.75 -11.68 -15.13
C THR A 56 2.87 -12.62 -15.95
N GLY A 57 3.43 -13.21 -17.01
CA GLY A 57 2.69 -14.19 -17.82
C GLY A 57 2.26 -15.41 -16.98
N SER A 58 3.05 -15.82 -16.00
CA SER A 58 2.73 -16.92 -15.08
C SER A 58 1.57 -16.57 -14.17
N LEU A 59 1.58 -15.37 -13.59
CA LEU A 59 0.52 -14.90 -12.69
C LEU A 59 -0.79 -14.69 -13.45
N ASN A 60 -0.74 -14.18 -14.69
CA ASN A 60 -1.93 -14.07 -15.54
C ASN A 60 -2.56 -15.45 -15.86
N ARG A 61 -1.74 -16.47 -16.11
CA ARG A 61 -2.25 -17.84 -16.29
C ARG A 61 -2.95 -18.35 -15.02
N ILE A 62 -2.35 -18.16 -13.85
CA ILE A 62 -2.96 -18.58 -12.57
C ILE A 62 -4.28 -17.83 -12.34
N ALA A 63 -4.32 -16.52 -12.59
CA ALA A 63 -5.53 -15.71 -12.42
C ALA A 63 -6.68 -16.23 -13.28
N ASN A 64 -6.39 -16.68 -14.52
CA ASN A 64 -7.39 -17.21 -15.43
C ASN A 64 -7.91 -18.61 -15.07
N THR A 65 -7.24 -19.33 -14.17
CA THR A 65 -7.69 -20.65 -13.67
C THR A 65 -8.70 -20.55 -12.50
N GLY A 66 -8.95 -19.35 -11.99
CA GLY A 66 -9.81 -19.15 -10.81
C GLY A 66 -9.17 -19.56 -9.47
N LEU A 67 -7.87 -19.79 -9.43
CA LEU A 67 -7.11 -20.14 -8.22
C LEU A 67 -6.81 -18.95 -7.30
N ILE A 68 -7.13 -17.74 -7.74
CA ILE A 68 -7.01 -16.53 -6.90
C ILE A 68 -8.36 -16.21 -6.22
N PRO A 69 -8.37 -15.50 -5.07
CA PRO A 69 -9.60 -15.14 -4.37
C PRO A 69 -10.60 -14.41 -5.27
N PRO A 70 -11.91 -14.62 -5.09
CA PRO A 70 -12.95 -13.90 -5.83
C PRO A 70 -12.75 -12.38 -5.78
N GLY A 71 -12.97 -11.68 -6.89
CA GLY A 71 -12.75 -10.23 -7.01
C GLY A 71 -11.31 -9.80 -7.20
N SER A 72 -10.37 -10.76 -7.23
CA SER A 72 -8.95 -10.52 -7.49
C SER A 72 -8.64 -10.55 -9.00
N THR A 73 -7.53 -9.91 -9.34
CA THR A 73 -6.91 -9.94 -10.68
C THR A 73 -5.42 -10.25 -10.56
N ALA A 74 -4.74 -10.53 -11.67
CA ALA A 74 -3.30 -10.83 -11.64
C ALA A 74 -2.42 -9.71 -11.05
N ASN A 75 -2.88 -8.48 -11.04
CA ASN A 75 -2.15 -7.33 -10.50
C ASN A 75 -2.75 -6.76 -9.20
N ARG A 76 -3.83 -7.35 -8.69
CA ARG A 76 -4.48 -6.95 -7.43
C ARG A 76 -5.20 -8.13 -6.80
N ILE A 77 -4.65 -8.65 -5.73
CA ILE A 77 -5.13 -9.86 -5.04
C ILE A 77 -5.65 -9.46 -3.66
N ASP A 78 -6.89 -9.87 -3.36
CA ASP A 78 -7.49 -9.67 -2.05
C ASP A 78 -6.84 -10.60 -1.02
N ILE A 79 -6.30 -10.00 0.04
CA ILE A 79 -5.67 -10.70 1.18
C ILE A 79 -6.33 -10.31 2.50
N THR A 80 -7.50 -9.69 2.42
CA THR A 80 -8.27 -9.27 3.60
C THR A 80 -8.57 -10.48 4.49
N GLY A 81 -8.32 -10.34 5.79
CA GLY A 81 -8.56 -11.41 6.76
C GLY A 81 -7.44 -12.45 6.89
N ASN A 82 -6.39 -12.40 6.07
CA ASN A 82 -5.26 -13.34 6.16
C ASN A 82 -4.29 -13.03 7.31
N GLY A 83 -4.56 -12.00 8.13
CA GLY A 83 -3.65 -11.57 9.19
C GLY A 83 -2.36 -10.92 8.68
N SER A 84 -2.31 -10.48 7.42
CA SER A 84 -1.13 -9.91 6.78
C SER A 84 -0.80 -8.52 7.32
N TYR A 85 0.45 -8.30 7.73
CA TYR A 85 0.83 -7.05 8.38
C TYR A 85 2.28 -6.62 8.15
N LEU A 86 2.50 -5.31 8.36
CA LEU A 86 3.79 -4.69 8.66
C LEU A 86 3.64 -3.92 9.97
N ARG A 87 4.49 -4.18 10.96
CA ARG A 87 4.45 -3.60 12.31
C ARG A 87 5.74 -2.86 12.60
N VAL A 88 5.61 -1.71 13.28
CA VAL A 88 6.72 -0.94 13.85
C VAL A 88 6.51 -0.86 15.36
N LEU A 89 7.53 -1.23 16.14
CA LEU A 89 7.56 -1.16 17.60
C LEU A 89 8.88 -0.54 18.08
N GLY A 90 8.87 0.75 18.34
CA GLY A 90 10.08 1.52 18.65
C GLY A 90 11.06 1.46 17.48
N ASP A 91 12.20 0.84 17.69
CA ASP A 91 13.25 0.68 16.66
C ASP A 91 13.22 -0.69 16.00
N SER A 92 12.22 -1.54 16.31
CA SER A 92 12.05 -2.85 15.70
C SER A 92 10.90 -2.87 14.70
N VAL A 93 11.03 -3.69 13.67
CA VAL A 93 10.01 -3.91 12.66
C VAL A 93 9.72 -5.40 12.51
N ALA A 94 8.48 -5.75 12.13
CA ALA A 94 8.11 -7.11 11.78
C ALA A 94 7.12 -7.10 10.63
N ALA A 95 7.19 -8.10 9.75
CA ALA A 95 6.21 -8.29 8.69
C ALA A 95 5.89 -9.77 8.50
N ASP A 96 4.64 -10.03 8.15
CA ASP A 96 4.15 -11.29 7.61
C ASP A 96 3.19 -10.97 6.48
N LEU A 97 3.68 -11.06 5.25
CA LEU A 97 2.97 -10.65 4.05
C LEU A 97 3.04 -11.76 3.00
N PRO A 98 1.90 -12.18 2.40
CA PRO A 98 1.92 -13.17 1.32
C PRO A 98 2.60 -12.57 0.09
N TYR A 99 3.39 -13.36 -0.60
CA TYR A 99 4.07 -12.93 -1.81
C TYR A 99 3.51 -13.63 -3.04
N PHE A 100 3.16 -12.82 -4.03
CA PHE A 100 2.64 -13.25 -5.32
C PHE A 100 3.54 -12.71 -6.43
N GLY A 101 4.56 -13.45 -6.80
CA GLY A 101 5.52 -13.00 -7.81
C GLY A 101 6.56 -14.04 -8.12
N GLU A 102 7.52 -13.69 -8.96
CA GLU A 102 8.58 -14.59 -9.37
C GLU A 102 9.82 -14.39 -8.52
N ARG A 103 10.41 -15.50 -8.09
CA ARG A 103 11.72 -15.51 -7.44
C ARG A 103 12.80 -15.52 -8.53
N GLN A 104 13.72 -14.56 -8.47
CA GLN A 104 14.77 -14.39 -9.48
C GLN A 104 16.06 -15.13 -9.15
N MET A 105 16.31 -15.40 -7.87
CA MET A 105 17.52 -16.10 -7.39
C MET A 105 17.22 -17.03 -6.21
N GLY A 106 17.93 -18.17 -6.17
CA GLY A 106 18.19 -18.95 -4.99
C GLY A 106 16.98 -19.46 -4.21
N GLY A 107 16.08 -20.16 -4.87
CA GLY A 107 14.99 -20.85 -4.17
C GLY A 107 15.39 -22.26 -3.74
N GLY A 108 16.00 -22.43 -2.57
CA GLY A 108 15.91 -23.73 -1.90
C GLY A 108 14.43 -24.04 -1.63
N TYR A 109 14.08 -25.33 -1.53
CA TYR A 109 12.75 -25.79 -1.13
C TYR A 109 12.46 -25.33 0.31
N THR A 110 12.07 -24.06 0.48
CA THR A 110 11.55 -23.54 1.74
C THR A 110 10.05 -23.43 1.62
N ASN A 111 9.31 -23.98 2.59
CA ASN A 111 7.85 -23.87 2.67
C ASN A 111 7.37 -22.42 2.95
N ASP A 112 8.30 -21.48 3.19
CA ASP A 112 7.99 -20.09 3.49
C ASP A 112 8.01 -19.27 2.19
N THR A 113 6.85 -19.15 1.56
CA THR A 113 6.68 -18.42 0.29
C THR A 113 6.44 -16.93 0.51
N GLY A 114 6.10 -16.48 1.72
CA GLY A 114 5.79 -15.10 2.07
C GLY A 114 7.02 -14.20 2.25
N ILE A 115 6.78 -12.92 2.49
CA ILE A 115 7.77 -11.96 2.98
C ILE A 115 7.61 -11.89 4.49
N LYS A 116 8.55 -12.48 5.22
CA LYS A 116 8.53 -12.54 6.68
C LYS A 116 9.87 -12.11 7.23
N PHE A 117 9.85 -11.10 8.08
CA PHE A 117 11.03 -10.65 8.82
C PHE A 117 10.61 -10.07 10.17
N GLU A 118 11.53 -10.09 11.12
CA GLU A 118 11.42 -9.45 12.42
C GLU A 118 12.80 -9.08 12.94
N GLY A 119 12.95 -7.89 13.49
CA GLY A 119 14.19 -7.41 14.07
C GLY A 119 14.39 -5.91 13.99
N VAL A 120 15.60 -5.48 14.32
CA VAL A 120 16.02 -4.07 14.20
C VAL A 120 16.51 -3.84 12.78
N PRO A 121 15.83 -2.97 12.00
CA PRO A 121 16.21 -2.67 10.63
C PRO A 121 17.39 -1.70 10.59
N GLN A 122 18.00 -1.58 9.41
CA GLN A 122 18.95 -0.51 9.13
C GLN A 122 18.19 0.70 8.58
N GLU A 123 18.66 1.90 8.92
CA GLU A 123 18.20 3.18 8.36
C GLU A 123 16.69 3.43 8.51
N LEU A 124 16.11 3.08 9.68
CA LEU A 124 14.70 3.36 9.92
C LEU A 124 14.47 4.88 9.99
N THR A 125 13.77 5.40 9.00
CA THR A 125 13.47 6.83 8.85
C THR A 125 11.98 7.09 8.71
N PHE A 126 11.53 8.24 9.22
CA PHE A 126 10.16 8.73 9.16
C PHE A 126 10.19 10.11 8.52
N ILE A 127 9.83 10.21 7.24
CA ILE A 127 9.93 11.42 6.43
C ILE A 127 8.52 12.00 6.23
N PRO A 128 8.23 13.23 6.71
CA PRO A 128 6.96 13.88 6.46
C PRO A 128 6.81 14.22 4.96
N ASP A 129 5.60 14.12 4.45
CA ASP A 129 5.23 14.52 3.10
C ASP A 129 4.26 15.73 3.16
N ASP A 130 4.77 16.91 2.86
CA ASP A 130 4.01 18.15 2.92
C ASP A 130 2.82 18.20 1.96
N LYS A 131 2.87 17.44 0.85
CA LYS A 131 1.80 17.41 -0.15
C LYS A 131 0.61 16.59 0.31
N SER A 132 0.86 15.40 0.83
CA SER A 132 -0.19 14.49 1.30
C SER A 132 -0.51 14.69 2.78
N LYS A 133 0.29 15.49 3.51
CA LYS A 133 0.26 15.61 4.99
C LYS A 133 0.44 14.25 5.68
N GLY A 134 1.08 13.32 4.98
CA GLY A 134 1.37 11.97 5.43
C GLY A 134 2.81 11.79 5.85
N TYR A 135 3.21 10.52 5.97
CA TYR A 135 4.59 10.12 6.27
C TYR A 135 5.05 9.00 5.35
N THR A 136 6.34 9.00 5.03
CA THR A 136 7.00 7.86 4.40
C THR A 136 7.98 7.25 5.41
N VAL A 137 7.77 5.97 5.70
CA VAL A 137 8.64 5.17 6.58
C VAL A 137 9.52 4.32 5.68
N ASN A 138 10.84 4.49 5.76
CA ASN A 138 11.79 3.71 4.98
C ASN A 138 12.74 2.95 5.90
N PHE A 139 13.11 1.75 5.50
CA PHE A 139 14.15 0.96 6.16
C PHE A 139 14.65 -0.18 5.28
N ASN A 140 15.80 -0.73 5.65
CA ASN A 140 16.38 -1.94 5.07
C ASN A 140 16.45 -3.02 6.14
N ILE A 141 16.10 -4.26 5.80
CA ILE A 141 16.23 -5.41 6.71
C ILE A 141 16.64 -6.66 5.94
N SER A 142 17.48 -7.49 6.53
CA SER A 142 17.93 -8.75 5.95
C SER A 142 17.40 -9.92 6.77
N LYS A 143 16.97 -10.98 6.06
CA LYS A 143 16.66 -12.28 6.66
C LYS A 143 17.40 -13.38 5.90
N GLY A 144 18.37 -13.99 6.54
CA GLY A 144 19.28 -14.92 5.88
C GLY A 144 20.05 -14.21 4.77
N THR A 145 19.96 -14.71 3.55
CA THR A 145 20.62 -14.14 2.36
C THR A 145 19.76 -13.14 1.59
N GLU A 146 18.52 -12.93 1.99
CA GLU A 146 17.59 -12.03 1.32
C GLU A 146 17.51 -10.67 2.05
N THR A 147 17.67 -9.58 1.32
CA THR A 147 17.56 -8.21 1.83
C THR A 147 16.31 -7.55 1.25
N TYR A 148 15.58 -6.86 2.12
CA TYR A 148 14.36 -6.12 1.78
C TYR A 148 14.59 -4.64 1.99
N GLN A 149 14.27 -3.85 0.96
CA GLN A 149 14.08 -2.40 1.07
C GLN A 149 12.58 -2.14 1.17
N VAL A 150 12.16 -1.53 2.26
CA VAL A 150 10.74 -1.27 2.54
C VAL A 150 10.50 0.23 2.57
N SER A 151 9.48 0.66 1.83
CA SER A 151 8.97 2.02 1.86
C SER A 151 7.46 1.99 2.09
N ALA A 152 7.00 2.47 3.24
CA ALA A 152 5.59 2.52 3.59
C ALA A 152 5.10 3.97 3.66
N LYS A 153 4.13 4.34 2.81
CA LYS A 153 3.45 5.63 2.86
C LYS A 153 2.22 5.52 3.74
N LEU A 154 2.09 6.45 4.67
CA LEU A 154 0.98 6.56 5.61
C LEU A 154 0.23 7.84 5.34
N PHE A 155 -1.09 7.77 5.20
CA PHE A 155 -1.94 8.92 4.92
C PHE A 155 -2.82 9.27 6.13
N PRO A 156 -3.23 10.56 6.29
CA PRO A 156 -4.05 11.01 7.42
C PRO A 156 -5.37 10.24 7.57
N ASN A 157 -5.99 9.83 6.46
CA ASN A 157 -7.20 9.00 6.44
C ASN A 157 -6.96 7.54 6.83
N ARG A 158 -5.77 7.25 7.37
CA ARG A 158 -5.29 5.91 7.79
C ARG A 158 -5.10 4.89 6.67
N THR A 159 -5.24 5.26 5.41
CA THR A 159 -4.80 4.37 4.33
C THR A 159 -3.28 4.32 4.27
N SER A 160 -2.75 3.23 3.75
CA SER A 160 -1.30 3.04 3.63
C SER A 160 -0.96 2.31 2.33
N LEU A 161 0.25 2.55 1.84
CA LEU A 161 0.82 1.88 0.69
C LEU A 161 2.23 1.40 1.06
N ILE A 162 2.44 0.10 1.10
CA ILE A 162 3.75 -0.52 1.34
C ILE A 162 4.34 -0.91 -0.01
N ASN A 163 5.58 -0.54 -0.26
CA ASN A 163 6.37 -1.04 -1.40
C ASN A 163 7.57 -1.81 -0.87
N ILE A 164 7.77 -3.03 -1.36
CA ILE A 164 8.88 -3.90 -0.96
C ILE A 164 9.68 -4.29 -2.20
N ILE A 165 10.97 -4.01 -2.15
CA ILE A 165 11.95 -4.45 -3.13
C ILE A 165 12.83 -5.50 -2.43
N SER A 166 13.01 -6.65 -3.05
CA SER A 166 13.83 -7.74 -2.53
C SER A 166 15.05 -7.96 -3.42
N SER A 167 16.14 -8.41 -2.83
CA SER A 167 17.34 -8.84 -3.58
C SER A 167 17.12 -10.12 -4.38
N GLN A 168 16.05 -10.88 -4.10
CA GLN A 168 15.82 -12.21 -4.70
C GLN A 168 14.46 -12.36 -5.40
N ARG A 169 13.54 -11.38 -5.26
CA ARG A 169 12.16 -11.45 -5.77
C ARG A 169 11.81 -10.19 -6.55
N THR A 170 10.84 -10.30 -7.44
CA THR A 170 10.24 -9.12 -8.07
C THR A 170 9.58 -8.24 -7.01
N SER A 171 9.57 -6.92 -7.22
CA SER A 171 8.94 -5.98 -6.29
C SER A 171 7.45 -6.22 -6.17
N ILE A 172 6.91 -5.93 -4.98
CA ILE A 172 5.48 -6.06 -4.70
C ILE A 172 5.01 -4.88 -3.86
N ARG A 173 3.77 -4.45 -4.06
CA ARG A 173 3.13 -3.42 -3.25
C ARG A 173 1.94 -4.00 -2.50
N TYR A 174 1.59 -3.34 -1.38
CA TYR A 174 0.40 -3.69 -0.61
C TYR A 174 -0.35 -2.43 -0.23
N ASP A 175 -1.67 -2.46 -0.43
CA ASP A 175 -2.57 -1.45 0.15
C ASP A 175 -3.11 -1.96 1.48
N GLY A 176 -3.25 -1.05 2.44
CA GLY A 176 -3.74 -1.41 3.75
C GLY A 176 -4.21 -0.22 4.57
N ARG A 177 -4.36 -0.45 5.86
CA ARG A 177 -4.69 0.58 6.85
C ARG A 177 -3.71 0.54 8.00
N VAL A 178 -3.33 1.73 8.47
CA VAL A 178 -2.47 1.89 9.64
C VAL A 178 -3.32 2.14 10.87
N ASP A 179 -3.03 1.41 11.94
CA ASP A 179 -3.67 1.54 13.25
C ASP A 179 -2.62 1.50 14.36
N LYS A 180 -2.99 1.97 15.56
CA LYS A 180 -2.17 1.79 16.74
C LYS A 180 -2.03 0.30 17.02
N TYR A 181 -0.80 -0.15 17.27
CA TYR A 181 -0.60 -1.52 17.71
C TYR A 181 -0.93 -1.64 19.20
N THR A 182 -1.81 -2.55 19.53
CA THR A 182 -2.08 -3.01 20.89
C THR A 182 -1.72 -4.48 20.96
N ARG A 183 -0.92 -4.86 21.94
CA ARG A 183 -0.61 -6.28 22.18
C ARG A 183 -1.90 -6.95 22.65
N GLU A 184 -2.36 -7.96 21.92
CA GLU A 184 -3.39 -8.84 22.43
C GLU A 184 -2.76 -9.67 23.55
N GLU A 185 -3.36 -9.63 24.75
CA GLU A 185 -2.96 -10.44 25.91
C GLU A 185 -3.39 -11.89 25.73
#